data_b0b749b3e3435443b027bef82676aa3e
#
_entry.id   b0b749b3e3435443b027bef82676aa3e
#
_cell.length_a   1.000
_cell.length_b   1.000
_cell.length_c   1.000
_cell.angle_alpha   90.00
_cell.angle_beta   90.00
_cell.angle_gamma   90.00
#
_symmetry.space_group_name_H-M   'P 1'
#
loop_
_entity.id
_entity.type
_entity.pdbx_description
1 polymer ?
#
loop_
_entity_poly.entity_id
_entity_poly.type
_entity_poly.pdbx_seq_one_letter_code
_entity_poly.pdbx_strand_id
1 'polypeptide(L)'
;KYPHEVQANILHNLINGSAPSTPSWAPAGELLGLTLGLLLVALTVSSIYISAPVIFSLIGGSMFGAWYLFQSSYLFDVTGLIIIWFLFWSIESFRNFITQYLLRLQIKQQFGTYVSPDLVKKLQEDPTLLRLGGETKQLTFLFSDIRGFTPISEKYQQDPQGLTKLINRFLDNQTEIILKHGGTIDKYMGDCIMAFWGAPLEDIWHRENAIKCALEMREALGELNEKLKEEGLDQINTGAGIN
;
A
#
# COMPACT_ATOMS: atom_id res chain seq x y z
N LYS A 1 -52.64 6.59 12.40
CA LYS A 1 -53.92 6.34 11.65
C LYS A 1 -54.61 5.16 12.31
N TYR A 2 -55.91 5.27 12.51
CA TYR A 2 -56.68 4.20 13.12
C TYR A 2 -56.96 3.07 12.11
N PRO A 3 -57.03 1.79 12.53
CA PRO A 3 -57.22 0.65 11.63
C PRO A 3 -58.44 0.79 10.69
N HIS A 4 -59.53 1.38 11.16
CA HIS A 4 -60.73 1.60 10.37
C HIS A 4 -60.56 2.67 9.25
N GLU A 5 -59.67 3.67 9.43
CA GLU A 5 -59.37 4.65 8.38
C GLU A 5 -58.52 3.98 7.25
N VAL A 6 -57.65 3.07 7.60
CA VAL A 6 -56.87 2.31 6.61
C VAL A 6 -57.77 1.40 5.79
N GLN A 7 -58.72 0.69 6.46
CA GLN A 7 -59.69 -0.16 5.77
C GLN A 7 -60.64 0.66 4.87
N ALA A 8 -61.11 1.83 5.35
CA ALA A 8 -61.95 2.72 4.55
C ALA A 8 -61.22 3.23 3.29
N ASN A 9 -59.94 3.60 3.41
CA ASN A 9 -59.12 4.02 2.28
C ASN A 9 -58.86 2.88 1.29
N ILE A 10 -58.61 1.66 1.76
CA ILE A 10 -58.45 0.48 0.90
C ILE A 10 -59.74 0.22 0.11
N LEU A 11 -60.88 0.23 0.78
CA LEU A 11 -62.18 0.02 0.16
C LEU A 11 -62.52 1.11 -0.86
N HIS A 12 -62.25 2.37 -0.55
CA HIS A 12 -62.41 3.50 -1.45
C HIS A 12 -61.57 3.35 -2.72
N ASN A 13 -60.29 2.98 -2.58
CA ASN A 13 -59.40 2.77 -3.72
C ASN A 13 -59.81 1.58 -4.59
N LEU A 14 -60.32 0.49 -3.98
CA LEU A 14 -60.81 -0.67 -4.73
C LEU A 14 -62.09 -0.33 -5.52
N ILE A 15 -63.05 0.43 -4.92
CA ILE A 15 -64.28 0.82 -5.59
C ILE A 15 -64.00 1.78 -6.74
N ASN A 16 -63.07 2.71 -6.58
CA ASN A 16 -62.77 3.73 -7.58
C ASN A 16 -61.73 3.28 -8.61
N GLY A 17 -61.21 2.05 -8.52
CA GLY A 17 -60.17 1.54 -9.41
C GLY A 17 -58.86 2.31 -9.32
N SER A 18 -58.61 3.04 -8.21
CA SER A 18 -57.44 3.87 -7.98
C SER A 18 -56.33 3.12 -7.22
N ALA A 19 -56.42 1.79 -7.09
CA ALA A 19 -55.40 0.99 -6.45
C ALA A 19 -54.10 0.99 -7.31
N PRO A 20 -52.95 1.24 -6.71
CA PRO A 20 -51.69 1.17 -7.43
C PRO A 20 -51.46 -0.23 -8.06
N SER A 21 -51.08 -0.27 -9.31
CA SER A 21 -50.82 -1.51 -10.05
C SER A 21 -49.40 -1.57 -10.55
N THR A 22 -48.82 -2.79 -10.62
CA THR A 22 -47.52 -2.99 -11.25
C THR A 22 -47.66 -3.03 -12.76
N PRO A 23 -47.07 -2.12 -13.52
CA PRO A 23 -47.17 -2.13 -14.97
C PRO A 23 -46.42 -3.32 -15.56
N SER A 24 -46.85 -3.83 -16.72
CA SER A 24 -46.26 -4.99 -17.38
C SER A 24 -44.78 -4.79 -17.77
N TRP A 25 -44.34 -3.56 -17.92
CA TRP A 25 -42.94 -3.21 -18.24
C TRP A 25 -42.03 -3.11 -16.98
N ALA A 26 -42.58 -3.11 -15.77
CA ALA A 26 -41.82 -2.92 -14.53
C ALA A 26 -40.62 -3.91 -14.42
N PRO A 27 -40.77 -5.24 -14.66
CA PRO A 27 -39.62 -6.16 -14.55
C PRO A 27 -38.51 -5.85 -15.54
N ALA A 28 -38.83 -5.41 -16.75
CA ALA A 28 -37.82 -5.01 -17.74
C ALA A 28 -37.14 -3.71 -17.32
N GLY A 29 -37.85 -2.75 -16.76
CA GLY A 29 -37.33 -1.51 -16.21
C GLY A 29 -36.39 -1.73 -15.01
N GLU A 30 -36.76 -2.64 -14.11
CA GLU A 30 -35.92 -3.05 -12.99
C GLU A 30 -34.64 -3.70 -13.46
N LEU A 31 -34.68 -4.63 -14.40
CA LEU A 31 -33.47 -5.29 -14.96
C LEU A 31 -32.54 -4.28 -15.66
N LEU A 32 -33.11 -3.37 -16.45
CA LEU A 32 -32.36 -2.29 -17.12
C LEU A 32 -31.73 -1.35 -16.09
N GLY A 33 -32.48 -0.91 -15.10
CA GLY A 33 -32.00 -0.06 -14.01
C GLY A 33 -30.86 -0.75 -13.25
N LEU A 34 -31.03 -2.05 -12.91
CA LEU A 34 -30.02 -2.82 -12.22
C LEU A 34 -28.69 -2.87 -13.01
N THR A 35 -28.78 -3.25 -14.29
CA THR A 35 -27.58 -3.42 -15.13
C THR A 35 -26.85 -2.09 -15.38
N LEU A 36 -27.58 -1.02 -15.69
CA LEU A 36 -27.00 0.30 -15.90
C LEU A 36 -26.38 0.86 -14.61
N GLY A 37 -27.04 0.69 -13.48
CA GLY A 37 -26.53 1.13 -12.20
C GLY A 37 -25.27 0.37 -11.78
N LEU A 38 -25.23 -0.96 -11.94
CA LEU A 38 -24.00 -1.75 -11.69
C LEU A 38 -22.86 -1.33 -12.60
N LEU A 39 -23.13 -1.06 -13.88
CA LEU A 39 -22.13 -0.58 -14.83
C LEU A 39 -21.54 0.77 -14.39
N LEU A 40 -22.39 1.72 -14.02
CA LEU A 40 -21.97 3.04 -13.54
C LEU A 40 -21.14 2.95 -12.27
N VAL A 41 -21.55 2.12 -11.33
CA VAL A 41 -20.77 1.88 -10.10
C VAL A 41 -19.42 1.25 -10.46
N ALA A 42 -19.39 0.23 -11.31
CA ALA A 42 -18.14 -0.44 -11.72
C ALA A 42 -17.14 0.53 -12.40
N LEU A 43 -17.63 1.44 -13.23
CA LEU A 43 -16.80 2.44 -13.91
C LEU A 43 -16.23 3.51 -12.96
N THR A 44 -16.90 3.79 -11.86
CA THR A 44 -16.53 4.90 -10.95
C THR A 44 -15.89 4.46 -9.65
N VAL A 45 -15.93 3.16 -9.32
CA VAL A 45 -15.51 2.62 -8.01
C VAL A 45 -14.01 2.78 -7.70
N SER A 46 -13.18 3.04 -8.70
CA SER A 46 -11.73 3.28 -8.52
C SER A 46 -11.42 4.50 -7.65
N SER A 47 -12.32 5.49 -7.60
CA SER A 47 -12.20 6.68 -6.76
C SER A 47 -13.43 6.86 -5.88
N ILE A 48 -13.25 6.86 -4.55
CA ILE A 48 -14.33 7.09 -3.58
C ILE A 48 -14.97 8.46 -3.76
N TYR A 49 -14.20 9.47 -4.15
CA TYR A 49 -14.69 10.83 -4.37
C TYR A 49 -15.69 10.94 -5.55
N ILE A 50 -15.59 10.03 -6.52
CA ILE A 50 -16.50 9.96 -7.67
C ILE A 50 -17.61 8.97 -7.41
N SER A 51 -17.30 7.79 -6.88
CA SER A 51 -18.29 6.71 -6.71
C SER A 51 -19.32 7.00 -5.63
N ALA A 52 -18.95 7.69 -4.55
CA ALA A 52 -19.90 8.04 -3.49
C ALA A 52 -21.01 8.98 -4.00
N PRO A 53 -20.73 10.12 -4.66
CA PRO A 53 -21.79 10.93 -5.27
C PRO A 53 -22.63 10.17 -6.29
N VAL A 54 -22.03 9.29 -7.08
CA VAL A 54 -22.73 8.49 -8.09
C VAL A 54 -23.74 7.54 -7.43
N ILE A 55 -23.32 6.77 -6.43
CA ILE A 55 -24.24 5.83 -5.75
C ILE A 55 -25.38 6.59 -5.04
N PHE A 56 -25.10 7.70 -4.37
CA PHE A 56 -26.14 8.51 -3.74
C PHE A 56 -27.10 9.12 -4.75
N SER A 57 -26.62 9.54 -5.93
CA SER A 57 -27.46 10.04 -7.03
C SER A 57 -28.33 8.94 -7.62
N LEU A 58 -27.81 7.72 -7.78
CA LEU A 58 -28.59 6.57 -8.23
C LEU A 58 -29.70 6.21 -7.24
N ILE A 59 -29.39 6.17 -5.94
CA ILE A 59 -30.38 5.89 -4.89
C ILE A 59 -31.45 7.00 -4.85
N GLY A 60 -31.04 8.26 -4.78
CA GLY A 60 -31.95 9.39 -4.75
C GLY A 60 -32.82 9.49 -6.00
N GLY A 61 -32.21 9.29 -7.18
CA GLY A 61 -32.93 9.30 -8.45
C GLY A 61 -33.93 8.17 -8.58
N SER A 62 -33.59 6.94 -8.14
CA SER A 62 -34.52 5.81 -8.15
C SER A 62 -35.68 6.00 -7.18
N MET A 63 -35.40 6.52 -5.98
CA MET A 63 -36.45 6.83 -5.01
C MET A 63 -37.39 7.94 -5.52
N PHE A 64 -36.84 8.99 -6.11
CA PHE A 64 -37.64 10.06 -6.71
C PHE A 64 -38.49 9.54 -7.89
N GLY A 65 -37.88 8.72 -8.76
CA GLY A 65 -38.58 8.08 -9.88
C GLY A 65 -39.76 7.20 -9.41
N ALA A 66 -39.52 6.36 -8.39
CA ALA A 66 -40.56 5.51 -7.81
C ALA A 66 -41.72 6.37 -7.19
N TRP A 67 -41.36 7.44 -6.48
CA TRP A 67 -42.35 8.37 -5.92
C TRP A 67 -43.17 9.05 -7.02
N TYR A 68 -42.54 9.48 -8.11
CA TYR A 68 -43.25 10.11 -9.25
C TYR A 68 -44.18 9.13 -9.94
N LEU A 69 -43.78 7.88 -10.18
CA LEU A 69 -44.63 6.83 -10.76
C LEU A 69 -45.78 6.48 -9.84
N PHE A 70 -45.56 6.49 -8.53
CA PHE A 70 -46.62 6.24 -7.56
C PHE A 70 -47.76 7.30 -7.62
N GLN A 71 -47.46 8.56 -7.93
CA GLN A 71 -48.46 9.58 -8.16
C GLN A 71 -49.37 9.26 -9.36
N SER A 72 -48.89 8.50 -10.32
CA SER A 72 -49.63 8.01 -11.49
C SER A 72 -50.27 6.64 -11.25
N SER A 73 -50.36 6.19 -10.00
CA SER A 73 -50.89 4.87 -9.59
C SER A 73 -50.10 3.67 -10.11
N TYR A 74 -48.82 3.87 -10.47
CA TYR A 74 -47.92 2.78 -10.80
C TYR A 74 -47.03 2.43 -9.63
N LEU A 75 -46.93 1.13 -9.32
CA LEU A 75 -46.02 0.62 -8.31
C LEU A 75 -44.75 0.10 -8.99
N PHE A 76 -43.60 0.72 -8.66
CA PHE A 76 -42.30 0.29 -9.13
C PHE A 76 -41.37 0.03 -7.93
N ASP A 77 -40.92 -1.21 -7.77
CA ASP A 77 -40.08 -1.59 -6.63
C ASP A 77 -38.60 -1.30 -6.90
N VAL A 78 -38.10 -0.26 -6.25
CA VAL A 78 -36.68 0.13 -6.31
C VAL A 78 -35.83 -0.47 -5.18
N THR A 79 -36.45 -1.16 -4.21
CA THR A 79 -35.78 -1.63 -3.00
C THR A 79 -34.66 -2.60 -3.32
N GLY A 80 -34.98 -3.58 -4.18
CA GLY A 80 -33.99 -4.57 -4.63
C GLY A 80 -32.82 -3.95 -5.37
N LEU A 81 -33.08 -2.96 -6.24
CA LEU A 81 -32.05 -2.22 -6.98
C LEU A 81 -31.09 -1.50 -6.03
N ILE A 82 -31.64 -0.75 -5.08
CA ILE A 82 -30.87 0.03 -4.11
C ILE A 82 -29.97 -0.87 -3.27
N ILE A 83 -30.51 -1.99 -2.76
CA ILE A 83 -29.74 -2.93 -1.95
C ILE A 83 -28.59 -3.53 -2.75
N ILE A 84 -28.84 -4.00 -3.97
CA ILE A 84 -27.82 -4.63 -4.81
C ILE A 84 -26.74 -3.63 -5.20
N TRP A 85 -27.08 -2.41 -5.62
CA TRP A 85 -26.12 -1.36 -5.96
C TRP A 85 -25.25 -0.99 -4.76
N PHE A 86 -25.86 -0.82 -3.58
CA PHE A 86 -25.14 -0.46 -2.37
C PHE A 86 -24.21 -1.57 -1.90
N LEU A 87 -24.64 -2.82 -1.94
CA LEU A 87 -23.80 -3.97 -1.59
C LEU A 87 -22.63 -4.10 -2.56
N PHE A 88 -22.88 -4.02 -3.87
CA PHE A 88 -21.84 -4.07 -4.88
C PHE A 88 -20.81 -2.95 -4.69
N TRP A 89 -21.28 -1.71 -4.52
CA TRP A 89 -20.40 -0.58 -4.26
C TRP A 89 -19.58 -0.75 -2.98
N SER A 90 -20.18 -1.25 -1.90
CA SER A 90 -19.48 -1.49 -0.63
C SER A 90 -18.38 -2.55 -0.77
N ILE A 91 -18.67 -3.66 -1.43
CA ILE A 91 -17.71 -4.75 -1.65
C ILE A 91 -16.54 -4.26 -2.52
N GLU A 92 -16.83 -3.60 -3.63
CA GLU A 92 -15.79 -3.11 -4.53
C GLU A 92 -14.94 -1.98 -3.90
N SER A 93 -15.57 -1.07 -3.15
CA SER A 93 -14.84 -0.02 -2.42
C SER A 93 -13.92 -0.62 -1.36
N PHE A 94 -14.39 -1.62 -0.62
CA PHE A 94 -13.56 -2.33 0.36
C PHE A 94 -12.40 -3.08 -0.30
N ARG A 95 -12.65 -3.79 -1.41
CA ARG A 95 -11.61 -4.47 -2.19
C ARG A 95 -10.53 -3.49 -2.66
N ASN A 96 -10.93 -2.35 -3.21
CA ASN A 96 -10.00 -1.31 -3.65
C ASN A 96 -9.20 -0.71 -2.49
N PHE A 97 -9.85 -0.47 -1.36
CA PHE A 97 -9.16 0.00 -0.14
C PHE A 97 -8.07 -0.98 0.31
N ILE A 98 -8.40 -2.27 0.41
CA ILE A 98 -7.43 -3.32 0.80
C ILE A 98 -6.29 -3.40 -0.21
N THR A 99 -6.59 -3.38 -1.51
CA THR A 99 -5.56 -3.44 -2.56
C THR A 99 -4.58 -2.25 -2.47
N GLN A 100 -5.09 -1.04 -2.31
CA GLN A 100 -4.26 0.15 -2.15
C GLN A 100 -3.46 0.14 -0.85
N TYR A 101 -4.05 -0.35 0.24
CA TYR A 101 -3.37 -0.50 1.52
C TYR A 101 -2.19 -1.48 1.43
N LEU A 102 -2.42 -2.66 0.83
CA LEU A 102 -1.36 -3.67 0.63
C LEU A 102 -0.25 -3.17 -0.28
N LEU A 103 -0.59 -2.47 -1.37
CA LEU A 103 0.40 -1.86 -2.26
C LEU A 103 1.28 -0.83 -1.53
N ARG A 104 0.69 0.01 -0.69
CA ARG A 104 1.45 0.96 0.15
C ARG A 104 2.40 0.25 1.12
N LEU A 105 1.97 -0.87 1.72
CA LEU A 105 2.82 -1.68 2.59
C LEU A 105 3.99 -2.29 1.82
N GLN A 106 3.76 -2.84 0.63
CA GLN A 106 4.81 -3.41 -0.21
C GLN A 106 5.87 -2.35 -0.60
N ILE A 107 5.42 -1.17 -1.04
CA ILE A 107 6.32 -0.05 -1.36
C ILE A 107 7.15 0.32 -0.13
N LYS A 108 6.51 0.46 1.04
CA LYS A 108 7.21 0.77 2.28
C LYS A 108 8.29 -0.26 2.64
N GLN A 109 8.00 -1.57 2.47
CA GLN A 109 8.96 -2.64 2.73
C GLN A 109 10.13 -2.61 1.75
N GLN A 110 9.88 -2.40 0.46
CA GLN A 110 10.94 -2.32 -0.56
C GLN A 110 11.88 -1.13 -0.33
N PHE A 111 11.33 0.04 -0.02
CA PHE A 111 12.15 1.21 0.32
C PHE A 111 12.91 1.06 1.64
N GLY A 112 12.35 0.34 2.62
CA GLY A 112 12.99 0.08 3.91
C GLY A 112 14.29 -0.73 3.82
N THR A 113 14.54 -1.39 2.70
CA THR A 113 15.80 -2.13 2.46
C THR A 113 16.98 -1.20 2.15
N TYR A 114 16.71 -0.01 1.61
CA TYR A 114 17.76 0.95 1.18
C TYR A 114 17.80 2.21 2.04
N VAL A 115 16.77 2.47 2.79
CA VAL A 115 16.55 3.75 3.48
C VAL A 115 16.06 3.47 4.90
N SER A 116 16.57 4.24 5.88
CA SER A 116 16.13 4.06 7.27
C SER A 116 14.60 4.27 7.40
N PRO A 117 13.93 3.51 8.30
CA PRO A 117 12.49 3.65 8.54
C PRO A 117 12.06 5.07 8.87
N ASP A 118 12.90 5.82 9.59
CA ASP A 118 12.64 7.21 9.96
C ASP A 118 12.64 8.15 8.74
N LEU A 119 13.52 7.90 7.77
CA LEU A 119 13.53 8.66 6.53
C LEU A 119 12.29 8.34 5.68
N VAL A 120 11.90 7.06 5.56
CA VAL A 120 10.66 6.69 4.86
C VAL A 120 9.45 7.40 5.48
N LYS A 121 9.38 7.45 6.81
CA LYS A 121 8.31 8.14 7.52
C LYS A 121 8.30 9.65 7.21
N LYS A 122 9.44 10.31 7.27
CA LYS A 122 9.54 11.75 6.97
C LYS A 122 9.22 12.08 5.51
N LEU A 123 9.63 11.23 4.56
CA LEU A 123 9.26 11.38 3.15
C LEU A 123 7.76 11.21 2.89
N GLN A 124 7.08 10.40 3.72
CA GLN A 124 5.62 10.29 3.66
C GLN A 124 4.92 11.54 4.22
N GLU A 125 5.51 12.16 5.25
CA GLU A 125 5.00 13.41 5.87
C GLU A 125 5.29 14.62 4.97
N ASP A 126 6.45 14.67 4.33
CA ASP A 126 6.86 15.75 3.41
C ASP A 126 7.57 15.21 2.15
N PRO A 127 6.81 14.91 1.08
CA PRO A 127 7.38 14.48 -0.20
C PRO A 127 8.32 15.50 -0.87
N THR A 128 8.30 16.77 -0.43
CA THR A 128 9.15 17.83 -1.01
C THR A 128 10.62 17.69 -0.62
N LEU A 129 10.93 16.83 0.36
CA LEU A 129 12.31 16.49 0.73
C LEU A 129 13.07 15.76 -0.40
N LEU A 130 12.35 15.14 -1.35
CA LEU A 130 12.92 14.57 -2.58
C LEU A 130 12.95 15.62 -3.69
N ARG A 131 13.81 16.64 -3.59
CA ARG A 131 13.99 17.62 -4.64
C ARG A 131 15.06 17.16 -5.64
N LEU A 132 14.74 17.26 -6.93
CA LEU A 132 15.73 17.13 -7.98
C LEU A 132 16.56 18.44 -7.99
N GLY A 133 17.81 18.34 -7.65
CA GLY A 133 18.77 19.44 -7.58
C GLY A 133 19.92 19.10 -6.63
N GLY A 134 21.09 19.63 -6.88
CA GLY A 134 22.25 19.48 -6.00
C GLY A 134 22.20 20.48 -4.85
N GLU A 135 22.52 20.07 -3.67
CA GLU A 135 22.81 20.94 -2.53
C GLU A 135 24.17 20.61 -1.94
N THR A 136 24.82 21.60 -1.35
CA THR A 136 26.11 21.38 -0.66
C THR A 136 25.82 21.10 0.80
N LYS A 137 26.23 19.91 1.26
CA LYS A 137 26.11 19.48 2.66
C LYS A 137 27.40 18.90 3.18
N GLN A 138 27.60 18.96 4.49
CA GLN A 138 28.64 18.19 5.16
C GLN A 138 28.08 16.81 5.46
N LEU A 139 28.73 15.79 4.93
CA LEU A 139 28.33 14.39 5.07
C LEU A 139 29.49 13.59 5.65
N THR A 140 29.18 12.48 6.29
CA THR A 140 30.18 11.45 6.61
C THR A 140 29.90 10.24 5.76
N PHE A 141 30.88 9.79 5.01
CA PHE A 141 30.81 8.59 4.16
C PHE A 141 31.47 7.41 4.84
N LEU A 142 30.91 6.23 4.63
CA LEU A 142 31.48 4.95 5.02
C LEU A 142 31.54 4.06 3.78
N PHE A 143 32.70 3.46 3.57
CA PHE A 143 32.90 2.38 2.61
C PHE A 143 33.32 1.12 3.38
N SER A 144 32.63 0.03 3.18
CA SER A 144 32.96 -1.28 3.77
C SER A 144 33.07 -2.31 2.67
N ASP A 145 34.18 -3.07 2.65
CA ASP A 145 34.50 -4.01 1.59
C ASP A 145 35.06 -5.33 2.17
N ILE A 146 34.80 -6.45 1.50
CA ILE A 146 35.32 -7.77 1.93
C ILE A 146 36.77 -7.90 1.56
N ARG A 147 37.64 -8.09 2.56
CA ARG A 147 39.05 -8.35 2.32
C ARG A 147 39.29 -9.73 1.74
N GLY A 148 39.99 -9.78 0.63
CA GLY A 148 40.30 -11.05 -0.03
C GLY A 148 39.08 -11.69 -0.68
N PHE A 149 38.15 -10.89 -1.20
CA PHE A 149 36.95 -11.38 -1.89
C PHE A 149 37.28 -12.26 -3.10
N THR A 150 38.32 -11.92 -3.88
CA THR A 150 38.73 -12.70 -5.06
C THR A 150 38.99 -14.17 -4.74
N PRO A 151 39.86 -14.52 -3.77
CA PRO A 151 40.05 -15.92 -3.37
C PRO A 151 38.77 -16.61 -2.87
N ILE A 152 37.88 -15.89 -2.20
CA ILE A 152 36.61 -16.44 -1.77
C ILE A 152 35.72 -16.75 -2.99
N SER A 153 35.60 -15.82 -3.91
CA SER A 153 34.78 -15.99 -5.13
C SER A 153 35.30 -17.12 -6.03
N GLU A 154 36.63 -17.31 -6.10
CA GLU A 154 37.22 -18.41 -6.85
C GLU A 154 36.85 -19.80 -6.31
N LYS A 155 36.72 -19.97 -4.99
CA LYS A 155 36.27 -21.24 -4.40
C LYS A 155 34.83 -21.59 -4.80
N TYR A 156 34.01 -20.57 -5.05
CA TYR A 156 32.59 -20.73 -5.41
C TYR A 156 32.33 -20.74 -6.93
N GLN A 157 33.38 -20.89 -7.78
CA GLN A 157 33.17 -20.93 -9.25
C GLN A 157 32.14 -21.97 -9.71
N GLN A 158 32.04 -23.11 -9.00
CA GLN A 158 31.11 -24.18 -9.30
C GLN A 158 29.74 -24.01 -8.56
N ASP A 159 29.66 -23.08 -7.61
CA ASP A 159 28.45 -22.78 -6.85
C ASP A 159 28.20 -21.26 -6.74
N PRO A 160 27.82 -20.58 -7.84
CA PRO A 160 27.53 -19.14 -7.81
C PRO A 160 26.39 -18.76 -6.89
N GLN A 161 25.45 -19.69 -6.65
CA GLN A 161 24.32 -19.44 -5.75
C GLN A 161 24.78 -19.45 -4.28
N GLY A 162 25.72 -20.31 -3.92
CA GLY A 162 26.35 -20.31 -2.60
C GLY A 162 27.08 -19.00 -2.32
N LEU A 163 27.85 -18.52 -3.30
CA LEU A 163 28.52 -17.22 -3.20
C LEU A 163 27.53 -16.09 -2.97
N THR A 164 26.46 -16.04 -3.78
CA THR A 164 25.41 -15.02 -3.65
C THR A 164 24.75 -15.06 -2.26
N LYS A 165 24.48 -16.25 -1.73
CA LYS A 165 23.93 -16.39 -0.37
C LYS A 165 24.89 -15.88 0.70
N LEU A 166 26.18 -16.18 0.56
CA LEU A 166 27.19 -15.72 1.51
C LEU A 166 27.31 -14.19 1.50
N ILE A 167 27.39 -13.59 0.29
CA ILE A 167 27.43 -12.13 0.13
C ILE A 167 26.15 -11.47 0.71
N ASN A 168 24.99 -11.99 0.38
CA ASN A 168 23.73 -11.42 0.88
C ASN A 168 23.65 -11.45 2.41
N ARG A 169 24.08 -12.56 3.06
CA ARG A 169 24.13 -12.64 4.54
C ARG A 169 25.04 -11.57 5.14
N PHE A 170 26.16 -11.30 4.50
CA PHE A 170 27.07 -10.22 4.91
C PHE A 170 26.43 -8.84 4.69
N LEU A 171 25.91 -8.59 3.49
CA LEU A 171 25.29 -7.31 3.15
C LEU A 171 24.09 -7.01 4.05
N ASP A 172 23.20 -7.98 4.29
CA ASP A 172 22.03 -7.84 5.15
C ASP A 172 22.45 -7.49 6.60
N ASN A 173 23.43 -8.23 7.16
CA ASN A 173 23.93 -8.00 8.50
C ASN A 173 24.50 -6.59 8.67
N GLN A 174 25.32 -6.13 7.72
CA GLN A 174 25.95 -4.81 7.80
C GLN A 174 24.95 -3.68 7.52
N THR A 175 24.04 -3.88 6.58
CA THR A 175 22.99 -2.91 6.23
C THR A 175 22.06 -2.62 7.39
N GLU A 176 21.63 -3.65 8.11
CA GLU A 176 20.77 -3.50 9.30
C GLU A 176 21.40 -2.55 10.33
N ILE A 177 22.71 -2.67 10.55
CA ILE A 177 23.44 -1.83 11.51
C ILE A 177 23.57 -0.40 10.99
N ILE A 178 23.88 -0.23 9.70
CA ILE A 178 23.97 1.10 9.08
C ILE A 178 22.63 1.84 9.23
N LEU A 179 21.51 1.19 8.91
CA LEU A 179 20.18 1.77 9.04
C LEU A 179 19.81 2.05 10.49
N LYS A 180 20.15 1.17 11.43
CA LYS A 180 19.97 1.35 12.88
C LYS A 180 20.64 2.61 13.39
N HIS A 181 21.82 2.95 12.88
CA HIS A 181 22.56 4.16 13.22
C HIS A 181 22.18 5.40 12.39
N GLY A 182 21.07 5.35 11.66
CA GLY A 182 20.57 6.47 10.87
C GLY A 182 21.33 6.74 9.57
N GLY A 183 22.18 5.79 9.14
CA GLY A 183 22.88 5.87 7.86
C GLY A 183 21.93 5.65 6.68
N THR A 184 22.29 6.20 5.54
CA THR A 184 21.62 6.00 4.25
C THR A 184 22.55 5.19 3.36
N ILE A 185 22.04 4.08 2.81
CA ILE A 185 22.76 3.30 1.81
C ILE A 185 22.69 4.04 0.48
N ASP A 186 23.85 4.36 -0.10
CA ASP A 186 23.91 4.90 -1.46
C ASP A 186 23.77 3.78 -2.48
N LYS A 187 24.67 2.80 -2.39
CA LYS A 187 24.68 1.64 -3.30
C LYS A 187 25.50 0.48 -2.75
N TYR A 188 25.26 -0.68 -3.36
CA TYR A 188 26.14 -1.84 -3.26
C TYR A 188 26.99 -1.95 -4.52
N MET A 189 28.28 -2.22 -4.38
CA MET A 189 29.21 -2.40 -5.49
C MET A 189 29.88 -3.78 -5.35
N GLY A 190 29.16 -4.84 -5.73
CA GLY A 190 29.58 -6.21 -5.47
C GLY A 190 29.50 -6.54 -3.98
N ASP A 191 30.64 -6.69 -3.35
CA ASP A 191 30.82 -6.96 -1.92
C ASP A 191 31.06 -5.69 -1.09
N CYS A 192 31.12 -4.52 -1.74
CA CYS A 192 31.30 -3.23 -1.08
C CYS A 192 29.96 -2.54 -0.79
N ILE A 193 29.85 -1.93 0.39
CA ILE A 193 28.74 -1.08 0.80
C ILE A 193 29.23 0.36 0.86
N MET A 194 28.53 1.26 0.18
CA MET A 194 28.67 2.70 0.33
C MET A 194 27.47 3.27 1.09
N ALA A 195 27.75 3.93 2.20
CA ALA A 195 26.74 4.57 3.03
C ALA A 195 27.18 5.96 3.46
N PHE A 196 26.24 6.80 3.86
CA PHE A 196 26.53 8.15 4.35
C PHE A 196 25.53 8.60 5.41
N TRP A 197 25.92 9.62 6.21
CA TRP A 197 25.12 10.29 7.22
C TRP A 197 25.09 11.80 6.95
N GLY A 198 24.02 12.48 7.40
CA GLY A 198 23.82 13.93 7.26
C GLY A 198 22.90 14.32 6.12
N ALA A 199 22.46 13.37 5.30
CA ALA A 199 21.44 13.55 4.26
C ALA A 199 20.63 12.27 4.06
N PRO A 200 19.41 12.39 3.49
CA PRO A 200 18.69 13.62 3.18
C PRO A 200 18.18 14.35 4.43
N LEU A 201 18.17 13.67 5.58
CA LEU A 201 17.87 14.27 6.87
C LEU A 201 19.13 14.86 7.49
N GLU A 202 19.01 16.06 8.06
CA GLU A 202 20.10 16.63 8.84
C GLU A 202 20.37 15.78 10.08
N ASP A 203 21.62 15.41 10.26
CA ASP A 203 22.12 14.73 11.46
C ASP A 203 23.35 15.47 11.97
N ILE A 204 23.21 16.20 13.04
CA ILE A 204 24.33 16.94 13.67
C ILE A 204 25.39 16.00 14.24
N TRP A 205 25.02 14.72 14.49
CA TRP A 205 25.89 13.69 15.04
C TRP A 205 26.39 12.70 13.96
N HIS A 206 26.33 13.09 12.69
CA HIS A 206 26.65 12.22 11.56
C HIS A 206 28.03 11.54 11.67
N ARG A 207 29.03 12.23 12.26
CA ARG A 207 30.39 11.70 12.44
C ARG A 207 30.43 10.62 13.52
N GLU A 208 29.84 10.92 14.67
CA GLU A 208 29.78 10.01 15.82
C GLU A 208 28.93 8.78 15.50
N ASN A 209 27.81 8.96 14.79
CA ASN A 209 26.94 7.87 14.38
C ASN A 209 27.64 6.95 13.40
N ALA A 210 28.39 7.47 12.43
CA ALA A 210 29.20 6.67 11.50
C ALA A 210 30.28 5.86 12.23
N ILE A 211 30.96 6.44 13.21
CA ILE A 211 31.99 5.74 13.99
C ILE A 211 31.36 4.63 14.85
N LYS A 212 30.27 4.92 15.57
CA LYS A 212 29.54 3.92 16.36
C LYS A 212 29.04 2.78 15.48
N CYS A 213 28.52 3.11 14.29
CA CYS A 213 28.09 2.14 13.30
C CYS A 213 29.25 1.20 12.90
N ALA A 214 30.39 1.75 12.53
CA ALA A 214 31.53 0.94 12.10
C ALA A 214 32.06 0.01 13.22
N LEU A 215 32.00 0.44 14.48
CA LEU A 215 32.36 -0.40 15.62
C LEU A 215 31.37 -1.56 15.81
N GLU A 216 30.08 -1.27 15.77
CA GLU A 216 29.03 -2.32 15.87
C GLU A 216 29.05 -3.27 14.66
N MET A 217 29.30 -2.75 13.43
CA MET A 217 29.51 -3.58 12.24
C MET A 217 30.60 -4.62 12.43
N ARG A 218 31.72 -4.24 13.05
CA ARG A 218 32.82 -5.14 13.35
C ARG A 218 32.44 -6.23 14.38
N GLU A 219 31.69 -5.85 15.42
CA GLU A 219 31.21 -6.80 16.44
C GLU A 219 30.24 -7.81 15.83
N ALA A 220 29.24 -7.33 15.09
CA ALA A 220 28.25 -8.17 14.43
C ALA A 220 28.85 -9.09 13.35
N LEU A 221 29.94 -8.64 12.67
CA LEU A 221 30.68 -9.49 11.75
C LEU A 221 31.35 -10.65 12.50
N GLY A 222 31.82 -10.42 13.72
CA GLY A 222 32.36 -11.50 14.57
C GLY A 222 31.30 -12.56 14.86
N GLU A 223 30.09 -12.14 15.26
CA GLU A 223 28.96 -13.05 15.50
C GLU A 223 28.52 -13.80 14.22
N LEU A 224 28.52 -13.12 13.08
CA LEU A 224 28.23 -13.75 11.79
C LEU A 224 29.28 -14.80 11.45
N ASN A 225 30.56 -14.51 11.67
CA ASN A 225 31.68 -15.43 11.39
C ASN A 225 31.63 -16.70 12.25
N GLU A 226 31.19 -16.62 13.51
CA GLU A 226 30.97 -17.83 14.32
C GLU A 226 29.87 -18.73 13.72
N LYS A 227 28.77 -18.14 13.25
CA LYS A 227 27.71 -18.88 12.56
C LYS A 227 28.18 -19.50 11.25
N LEU A 228 28.94 -18.74 10.44
CA LEU A 228 29.51 -19.25 9.19
C LEU A 228 30.45 -20.44 9.44
N LYS A 229 31.27 -20.35 10.48
CA LYS A 229 32.18 -21.43 10.90
C LYS A 229 31.44 -22.68 11.33
N GLU A 230 30.36 -22.55 12.10
CA GLU A 230 29.51 -23.68 12.50
C GLU A 230 28.87 -24.40 11.30
N GLU A 231 28.56 -23.62 10.25
CA GLU A 231 28.00 -24.12 8.99
C GLU A 231 29.07 -24.66 8.01
N GLY A 232 30.37 -24.55 8.35
CA GLY A 232 31.47 -24.97 7.50
C GLY A 232 31.73 -24.04 6.31
N LEU A 233 31.26 -22.78 6.40
CA LEU A 233 31.43 -21.76 5.37
C LEU A 233 32.67 -20.89 5.64
N ASP A 234 33.12 -20.18 4.59
CA ASP A 234 34.28 -19.27 4.73
C ASP A 234 33.93 -18.07 5.62
N GLN A 235 34.85 -17.75 6.53
CA GLN A 235 34.76 -16.54 7.35
C GLN A 235 35.06 -15.29 6.51
N ILE A 236 34.42 -14.19 6.82
CA ILE A 236 34.51 -12.92 6.12
C ILE A 236 35.33 -11.93 6.97
N ASN A 237 36.30 -11.30 6.36
CA ASN A 237 37.00 -10.16 6.95
C ASN A 237 36.68 -8.89 6.16
N THR A 238 36.54 -7.76 6.83
CA THR A 238 36.19 -6.49 6.18
C THR A 238 37.25 -5.42 6.46
N GLY A 239 37.27 -4.46 5.56
CA GLY A 239 37.93 -3.17 5.78
C GLY A 239 36.84 -2.08 5.69
N ALA A 240 36.79 -1.18 6.67
CA ALA A 240 35.92 -0.01 6.61
C ALA A 240 36.75 1.27 6.61
N GLY A 241 36.39 2.20 5.73
CA GLY A 241 36.92 3.56 5.65
C GLY A 241 35.83 4.58 5.92
N ILE A 242 36.12 5.58 6.75
CA ILE A 242 35.21 6.69 7.07
C ILE A 242 35.90 8.00 6.69
N ASN A 243 35.17 8.88 6.03
CA ASN A 243 35.64 10.21 5.62
C ASN A 243 34.57 11.28 5.86
#